data_f671b433fe4c259da359d3c3d7b27196
#
_entry.id   f671b433fe4c259da359d3c3d7b27196
#
_cell.length_a   1.000
_cell.length_b   1.000
_cell.length_c   1.000
_cell.angle_alpha   90.00
_cell.angle_beta   90.00
_cell.angle_gamma   90.00
#
_symmetry.space_group_name_H-M   'P 1'
#
loop_
_entity.id
_entity.type
_entity.pdbx_description
1 polymer ?
#
loop_
_entity_poly.entity_id
_entity_poly.type
_entity_poly.pdbx_seq_one_letter_code
_entity_poly.pdbx_strand_id
1 'polypeptide(L)'
;MNFVKKNNQVKTGMLLNWKKMLGQKNFRIEFIISLVLLSSILFSFTHFLDFVENRHGIVLNDPVLSLFSPVDLNWLIFFLIYLSLVLSFINLAREPEGLMLAIQSYTLMIAFRIAAMYLIPLDPPQKMIPLNDPFVQFFGTGKLLLKDLFFSGHTATIFLLYLVNNHRQLRSLLLIFTIAAGISLLLQHVHYSIDVLAAPFFAYGSFRITYLLRKNFAFQIESYPTNNYVQQVRKFNFPKKISNS
;
A
#
# COMPACT_ATOMS: atom_id res chain seq x y z
N MET A 1 -26.52 14.87 22.36
CA MET A 1 -25.47 15.57 23.12
C MET A 1 -24.20 14.74 23.33
N ASN A 2 -24.27 13.40 23.49
CA ASN A 2 -23.10 12.52 23.69
C ASN A 2 -22.21 12.36 22.44
N PHE A 3 -22.74 12.42 21.24
CA PHE A 3 -21.97 12.22 19.98
C PHE A 3 -21.01 13.37 19.69
N VAL A 4 -21.43 14.61 19.96
CA VAL A 4 -20.61 15.83 19.77
C VAL A 4 -19.47 15.88 20.80
N LYS A 5 -19.71 15.50 22.06
CA LYS A 5 -18.64 15.41 23.09
C LYS A 5 -17.60 14.36 22.74
N LYS A 6 -18.00 13.19 22.25
CA LYS A 6 -17.08 12.11 21.85
C LYS A 6 -16.21 12.51 20.64
N ASN A 7 -16.78 13.21 19.66
CA ASN A 7 -16.03 13.70 18.50
C ASN A 7 -15.01 14.78 18.88
N ASN A 8 -15.35 15.67 19.83
CA ASN A 8 -14.42 16.70 20.30
C ASN A 8 -13.26 16.08 21.11
N GLN A 9 -13.50 15.07 21.92
CA GLN A 9 -12.43 14.37 22.64
C GLN A 9 -11.47 13.63 21.70
N VAL A 10 -11.99 13.00 20.63
CA VAL A 10 -11.18 12.30 19.63
C VAL A 10 -10.32 13.29 18.82
N LYS A 11 -10.88 14.42 18.40
CA LYS A 11 -10.13 15.48 17.70
C LYS A 11 -9.04 16.09 18.59
N THR A 12 -9.34 16.34 19.86
CA THR A 12 -8.37 16.90 20.82
C THR A 12 -7.22 15.91 21.05
N GLY A 13 -7.51 14.60 21.19
CA GLY A 13 -6.48 13.57 21.34
C GLY A 13 -5.58 13.43 20.11
N MET A 14 -6.16 13.48 18.90
CA MET A 14 -5.41 13.45 17.64
C MET A 14 -4.45 14.65 17.52
N LEU A 15 -4.95 15.86 17.75
CA LEU A 15 -4.13 17.08 17.67
C LEU A 15 -2.99 17.08 18.71
N LEU A 16 -3.25 16.58 19.92
CA LEU A 16 -2.24 16.45 20.96
C LEU A 16 -1.13 15.46 20.56
N ASN A 17 -1.49 14.31 19.97
CA ASN A 17 -0.52 13.34 19.48
C ASN A 17 0.38 13.96 18.39
N TRP A 18 -0.21 14.62 17.39
CA TRP A 18 0.55 15.30 16.34
C TRP A 18 1.44 16.41 16.89
N LYS A 19 0.90 17.27 17.79
CA LYS A 19 1.69 18.34 18.43
C LYS A 19 2.88 17.80 19.20
N LYS A 20 2.68 16.70 19.95
CA LYS A 20 3.74 16.02 20.70
C LYS A 20 4.81 15.45 19.77
N MET A 21 4.42 14.77 18.69
CA MET A 21 5.35 14.12 17.77
C MET A 21 6.10 15.14 16.91
N LEU A 22 5.42 16.15 16.36
CA LEU A 22 6.04 17.23 15.59
C LEU A 22 6.92 18.16 16.45
N GLY A 23 6.72 18.19 17.77
CA GLY A 23 7.63 18.86 18.72
C GLY A 23 9.00 18.19 18.79
N GLN A 24 9.11 16.91 18.45
CA GLN A 24 10.38 16.18 18.43
C GLN A 24 11.14 16.45 17.13
N LYS A 25 12.36 16.99 17.21
CA LYS A 25 13.18 17.35 16.05
C LYS A 25 13.41 16.14 15.12
N ASN A 26 13.73 14.98 15.68
CA ASN A 26 14.03 13.77 14.91
C ASN A 26 12.82 13.27 14.13
N PHE A 27 11.64 13.20 14.77
CA PHE A 27 10.40 12.81 14.11
C PHE A 27 10.03 13.75 12.95
N ARG A 28 10.16 15.07 13.20
CA ARG A 28 9.84 16.09 12.18
C ARG A 28 10.76 15.98 10.96
N ILE A 29 12.06 15.79 11.17
CA ILE A 29 13.03 15.63 10.08
C ILE A 29 12.72 14.34 9.31
N GLU A 30 12.51 13.21 10.00
CA GLU A 30 12.18 11.93 9.41
C GLU A 30 10.87 12.02 8.59
N PHE A 31 9.86 12.69 9.13
CA PHE A 31 8.57 12.88 8.43
C PHE A 31 8.72 13.69 7.15
N ILE A 32 9.46 14.79 7.18
CA ILE A 32 9.74 15.63 6.00
C ILE A 32 10.52 14.81 4.95
N ILE A 33 11.58 14.12 5.35
CA ILE A 33 12.37 13.27 4.46
C ILE A 33 11.49 12.19 3.82
N SER A 34 10.62 11.56 4.62
CA SER A 34 9.70 10.52 4.12
C SER A 34 8.72 11.06 3.08
N LEU A 35 8.20 12.27 3.26
CA LEU A 35 7.34 12.93 2.27
C LEU A 35 8.09 13.30 1.00
N VAL A 36 9.31 13.81 1.13
CA VAL A 36 10.16 14.14 -0.03
C VAL A 36 10.50 12.88 -0.81
N LEU A 37 10.89 11.79 -0.14
CA LEU A 37 11.18 10.51 -0.78
C LEU A 37 9.94 9.93 -1.47
N LEU A 38 8.77 9.97 -0.82
CA LEU A 38 7.51 9.54 -1.43
C LEU A 38 7.21 10.33 -2.70
N SER A 39 7.28 11.66 -2.62
CA SER A 39 7.01 12.52 -3.79
C SER A 39 8.00 12.26 -4.94
N SER A 40 9.28 12.10 -4.61
CA SER A 40 10.33 11.82 -5.59
C SER A 40 10.14 10.45 -6.26
N ILE A 41 9.82 9.41 -5.50
CA ILE A 41 9.62 8.07 -6.07
C ILE A 41 8.35 8.00 -6.91
N LEU A 42 7.27 8.68 -6.50
CA LEU A 42 6.03 8.74 -7.30
C LEU A 42 6.26 9.48 -8.61
N PHE A 43 6.99 10.60 -8.58
CA PHE A 43 7.38 11.33 -9.79
C PHE A 43 8.23 10.45 -10.71
N SER A 44 9.22 9.76 -10.16
CA SER A 44 10.06 8.82 -10.94
C SER A 44 9.23 7.66 -11.50
N PHE A 45 8.26 7.17 -10.75
CA PHE A 45 7.39 6.07 -11.14
C PHE A 45 6.50 6.44 -12.34
N THR A 46 5.95 7.66 -12.37
CA THR A 46 5.14 8.12 -13.53
C THR A 46 5.96 8.14 -14.82
N HIS A 47 7.19 8.65 -14.78
CA HIS A 47 8.10 8.62 -15.95
C HIS A 47 8.54 7.20 -16.30
N PHE A 48 8.73 6.34 -15.29
CA PHE A 48 9.07 4.95 -15.52
C PHE A 48 7.92 4.19 -16.19
N LEU A 49 6.66 4.48 -15.85
CA LEU A 49 5.50 3.89 -16.52
C LEU A 49 5.45 4.26 -18.01
N ASP A 50 5.75 5.52 -18.38
CA ASP A 50 5.87 5.91 -19.79
C ASP A 50 6.97 5.10 -20.53
N PHE A 51 8.08 4.80 -19.87
CA PHE A 51 9.12 3.92 -20.40
C PHE A 51 8.61 2.48 -20.59
N VAL A 52 7.92 1.93 -19.58
CA VAL A 52 7.37 0.56 -19.61
C VAL A 52 6.35 0.39 -20.72
N GLU A 53 5.45 1.37 -20.94
CA GLU A 53 4.45 1.33 -22.00
C GLU A 53 5.06 1.23 -23.40
N ASN A 54 6.22 1.85 -23.61
CA ASN A 54 6.89 1.92 -24.91
C ASN A 54 7.83 0.74 -25.19
N ARG A 55 8.12 -0.13 -24.20
CA ARG A 55 9.03 -1.25 -24.43
C ARG A 55 8.27 -2.55 -24.76
N HIS A 56 8.92 -3.44 -25.48
CA HIS A 56 8.43 -4.78 -25.74
C HIS A 56 8.57 -5.65 -24.49
N GLY A 57 7.52 -6.40 -24.19
CA GLY A 57 7.46 -7.38 -23.11
C GLY A 57 7.16 -8.80 -23.62
N ILE A 58 6.92 -9.71 -22.69
CA ILE A 58 6.58 -11.10 -22.95
C ILE A 58 5.12 -11.32 -22.53
N VAL A 59 4.32 -11.89 -23.41
CA VAL A 59 2.98 -12.39 -23.07
C VAL A 59 3.13 -13.74 -22.39
N LEU A 60 2.64 -13.84 -21.16
CA LEU A 60 2.65 -15.12 -20.43
C LEU A 60 1.42 -15.96 -20.78
N ASN A 61 1.64 -17.27 -20.88
CA ASN A 61 0.53 -18.23 -20.94
C ASN A 61 0.08 -18.53 -19.50
N ASP A 62 -1.02 -17.89 -19.08
CA ASP A 62 -1.58 -18.06 -17.74
C ASP A 62 -2.73 -19.05 -17.74
N PRO A 63 -2.56 -20.23 -17.12
CA PRO A 63 -3.58 -21.28 -17.11
C PRO A 63 -4.85 -20.84 -16.34
N VAL A 64 -4.73 -19.94 -15.34
CA VAL A 64 -5.89 -19.47 -14.57
C VAL A 64 -6.74 -18.54 -15.42
N LEU A 65 -6.14 -17.61 -16.16
CA LEU A 65 -6.87 -16.71 -17.06
C LEU A 65 -7.54 -17.44 -18.22
N SER A 66 -7.02 -18.61 -18.60
CA SER A 66 -7.62 -19.42 -19.67
C SER A 66 -8.93 -20.11 -19.28
N LEU A 67 -9.25 -20.17 -17.97
CA LEU A 67 -10.45 -20.88 -17.48
C LEU A 67 -11.75 -20.09 -17.67
N PHE A 68 -11.68 -18.77 -17.93
CA PHE A 68 -12.86 -17.92 -18.03
C PHE A 68 -12.65 -16.74 -18.99
N SER A 69 -13.76 -16.18 -19.46
CA SER A 69 -13.74 -14.95 -20.25
C SER A 69 -13.68 -13.73 -19.33
N PRO A 70 -13.02 -12.63 -19.74
CA PRO A 70 -12.91 -11.44 -18.90
C PRO A 70 -14.27 -10.76 -18.70
N VAL A 71 -14.42 -10.18 -17.51
CA VAL A 71 -15.61 -9.43 -17.10
C VAL A 71 -15.16 -8.03 -16.64
N ASP A 72 -15.88 -6.99 -17.07
CA ASP A 72 -15.60 -5.63 -16.65
C ASP A 72 -16.03 -5.42 -15.18
N LEU A 73 -15.05 -5.19 -14.33
CA LEU A 73 -15.20 -4.92 -12.89
C LEU A 73 -14.54 -3.61 -12.48
N ASN A 74 -14.32 -2.68 -13.41
CA ASN A 74 -13.65 -1.41 -13.15
C ASN A 74 -14.17 -0.71 -11.92
N TRP A 75 -15.49 -0.50 -11.82
CA TRP A 75 -16.09 0.21 -10.70
C TRP A 75 -15.85 -0.50 -9.35
N LEU A 76 -15.84 -1.84 -9.32
CA LEU A 76 -15.61 -2.62 -8.12
C LEU A 76 -14.15 -2.49 -7.67
N ILE A 77 -13.20 -2.61 -8.60
CA ILE A 77 -11.77 -2.50 -8.31
C ILE A 77 -11.47 -1.12 -7.72
N PHE A 78 -11.95 -0.06 -8.35
CA PHE A 78 -11.71 1.30 -7.87
C PHE A 78 -12.45 1.60 -6.57
N PHE A 79 -13.67 1.10 -6.39
CA PHE A 79 -14.37 1.19 -5.12
C PHE A 79 -13.58 0.55 -3.99
N LEU A 80 -13.06 -0.67 -4.18
CA LEU A 80 -12.30 -1.39 -3.17
C LEU A 80 -11.02 -0.64 -2.80
N ILE A 81 -10.26 -0.13 -3.76
CA ILE A 81 -9.01 0.55 -3.47
C ILE A 81 -9.24 1.92 -2.82
N TYR A 82 -10.16 2.74 -3.35
CA TYR A 82 -10.39 4.07 -2.79
C TYR A 82 -11.04 4.01 -1.41
N LEU A 83 -11.97 3.10 -1.19
CA LEU A 83 -12.54 2.89 0.14
C LEU A 83 -11.47 2.43 1.14
N SER A 84 -10.56 1.53 0.72
CA SER A 84 -9.42 1.09 1.53
C SER A 84 -8.51 2.25 1.91
N LEU A 85 -8.18 3.11 0.96
CA LEU A 85 -7.35 4.30 1.19
C LEU A 85 -8.01 5.28 2.16
N VAL A 86 -9.29 5.61 1.94
CA VAL A 86 -10.04 6.55 2.80
C VAL A 86 -10.15 6.04 4.23
N LEU A 87 -10.58 4.78 4.42
CA LEU A 87 -10.73 4.19 5.74
C LEU A 87 -9.39 4.09 6.48
N SER A 88 -8.34 3.68 5.76
CA SER A 88 -7.00 3.59 6.33
C SER A 88 -6.44 4.96 6.68
N PHE A 89 -6.62 5.96 5.81
CA PHE A 89 -6.16 7.32 6.07
C PHE A 89 -6.85 7.92 7.29
N ILE A 90 -8.17 7.77 7.44
CA ILE A 90 -8.91 8.24 8.62
C ILE A 90 -8.38 7.61 9.91
N ASN A 91 -8.01 6.32 9.87
CA ASN A 91 -7.44 5.63 11.04
C ASN A 91 -5.99 6.07 11.29
N LEU A 92 -5.14 6.06 10.27
CA LEU A 92 -3.71 6.38 10.38
C LEU A 92 -3.44 7.87 10.65
N ALA A 93 -4.32 8.77 10.20
CA ALA A 93 -4.22 10.20 10.51
C ALA A 93 -4.29 10.50 12.02
N ARG A 94 -4.82 9.57 12.83
CA ARG A 94 -4.83 9.67 14.30
C ARG A 94 -3.54 9.20 14.95
N GLU A 95 -2.72 8.48 14.21
CA GLU A 95 -1.51 7.80 14.68
C GLU A 95 -0.30 8.24 13.83
N PRO A 96 0.39 9.36 14.20
CA PRO A 96 1.48 9.93 13.39
C PRO A 96 2.56 8.91 13.00
N GLU A 97 2.91 8.00 13.91
CA GLU A 97 3.90 6.95 13.63
C GLU A 97 3.37 5.89 12.66
N GLY A 98 2.09 5.57 12.76
CA GLY A 98 1.44 4.65 11.83
C GLY A 98 1.39 5.20 10.42
N LEU A 99 1.07 6.50 10.30
CA LEU A 99 1.10 7.19 9.02
C LEU A 99 2.52 7.24 8.43
N MET A 100 3.52 7.54 9.27
CA MET A 100 4.92 7.54 8.84
C MET A 100 5.36 6.15 8.36
N LEU A 101 5.04 5.08 9.11
CA LEU A 101 5.32 3.71 8.71
C LEU A 101 4.65 3.35 7.38
N ALA A 102 3.41 3.79 7.17
CA ALA A 102 2.68 3.59 5.92
C ALA A 102 3.38 4.29 4.74
N ILE A 103 3.74 5.57 4.89
CA ILE A 103 4.43 6.37 3.88
C ILE A 103 5.75 5.70 3.48
N GLN A 104 6.59 5.36 4.45
CA GLN A 104 7.90 4.75 4.19
C GLN A 104 7.78 3.36 3.56
N SER A 105 6.85 2.53 4.04
CA SER A 105 6.61 1.20 3.48
C SER A 105 6.09 1.28 2.05
N TYR A 106 5.20 2.24 1.76
CA TYR A 106 4.69 2.47 0.43
C TYR A 106 5.78 2.98 -0.53
N THR A 107 6.63 3.91 -0.07
CA THR A 107 7.80 4.39 -0.83
C THR A 107 8.70 3.23 -1.24
N LEU A 108 9.04 2.34 -0.30
CA LEU A 108 9.86 1.16 -0.58
C LEU A 108 9.15 0.17 -1.51
N MET A 109 7.84 0.00 -1.35
CA MET A 109 7.05 -0.87 -2.22
C MET A 109 7.04 -0.37 -3.68
N ILE A 110 6.93 0.94 -3.91
CA ILE A 110 7.03 1.53 -5.26
C ILE A 110 8.44 1.33 -5.82
N ALA A 111 9.51 1.46 -5.02
CA ALA A 111 10.86 1.16 -5.47
C ALA A 111 11.00 -0.30 -5.91
N PHE A 112 10.43 -1.24 -5.17
CA PHE A 112 10.38 -2.66 -5.59
C PHE A 112 9.56 -2.86 -6.86
N ARG A 113 8.46 -2.11 -7.07
CA ARG A 113 7.68 -2.18 -8.32
C ARG A 113 8.49 -1.73 -9.52
N ILE A 114 9.20 -0.60 -9.41
CA ILE A 114 10.10 -0.12 -10.46
C ILE A 114 11.12 -1.20 -10.80
N ALA A 115 11.81 -1.74 -9.80
CA ALA A 115 12.83 -2.77 -10.01
C ALA A 115 12.23 -4.05 -10.61
N ALA A 116 11.11 -4.51 -10.11
CA ALA A 116 10.44 -5.74 -10.56
C ALA A 116 9.96 -5.62 -12.01
N MET A 117 9.26 -4.54 -12.35
CA MET A 117 8.83 -4.29 -13.73
C MET A 117 10.00 -4.06 -14.69
N TYR A 118 11.12 -3.45 -14.22
CA TYR A 118 12.33 -3.33 -15.04
C TYR A 118 12.92 -4.69 -15.40
N LEU A 119 13.01 -5.60 -14.42
CA LEU A 119 13.59 -6.93 -14.58
C LEU A 119 12.68 -7.92 -15.32
N ILE A 120 11.36 -7.76 -15.20
CA ILE A 120 10.36 -8.67 -15.76
C ILE A 120 9.45 -7.88 -16.70
N PRO A 121 9.88 -7.67 -17.97
CA PRO A 121 9.07 -6.97 -18.96
C PRO A 121 7.92 -7.84 -19.43
N LEU A 122 6.69 -7.48 -19.06
CA LEU A 122 5.48 -8.18 -19.47
C LEU A 122 4.67 -7.32 -20.44
N ASP A 123 4.07 -7.97 -21.43
CA ASP A 123 2.98 -7.43 -22.21
C ASP A 123 1.63 -7.88 -21.60
N PRO A 124 0.54 -7.12 -21.79
CA PRO A 124 -0.74 -7.42 -21.17
C PRO A 124 -1.32 -8.74 -21.67
N PRO A 125 -2.18 -9.41 -20.85
CA PRO A 125 -2.93 -10.57 -21.30
C PRO A 125 -3.77 -10.26 -22.56
N GLN A 126 -3.83 -11.19 -23.50
CA GLN A 126 -4.47 -10.98 -24.83
C GLN A 126 -5.93 -10.51 -24.79
N LYS A 127 -6.67 -10.89 -23.73
CA LYS A 127 -8.08 -10.57 -23.55
C LYS A 127 -8.32 -9.53 -22.45
N MET A 128 -7.30 -8.77 -22.10
CA MET A 128 -7.39 -7.77 -21.04
C MET A 128 -8.49 -6.73 -21.33
N ILE A 129 -9.33 -6.47 -20.34
CA ILE A 129 -10.20 -5.28 -20.32
C ILE A 129 -9.43 -4.19 -19.56
N PRO A 130 -9.00 -3.11 -20.22
CA PRO A 130 -8.15 -2.09 -19.59
C PRO A 130 -8.80 -1.43 -18.38
N LEU A 131 -7.99 -1.12 -17.35
CA LEU A 131 -8.43 -0.31 -16.22
C LEU A 131 -8.51 1.16 -16.61
N ASN A 132 -9.70 1.73 -16.49
CA ASN A 132 -9.94 3.15 -16.67
C ASN A 132 -10.02 3.82 -15.29
N ASP A 133 -8.87 4.19 -14.73
CA ASP A 133 -8.81 4.87 -13.42
C ASP A 133 -9.36 6.30 -13.55
N PRO A 134 -10.47 6.63 -12.86
CA PRO A 134 -11.07 7.96 -12.92
C PRO A 134 -10.13 9.08 -12.44
N PHE A 135 -9.25 8.79 -11.46
CA PHE A 135 -8.31 9.76 -10.92
C PHE A 135 -7.11 9.97 -11.83
N VAL A 136 -6.60 8.89 -12.44
CA VAL A 136 -5.52 9.00 -13.44
C VAL A 136 -6.02 9.75 -14.68
N GLN A 137 -7.26 9.55 -15.09
CA GLN A 137 -7.88 10.32 -16.18
C GLN A 137 -8.06 11.79 -15.82
N PHE A 138 -8.44 12.10 -14.58
CA PHE A 138 -8.72 13.47 -14.16
C PHE A 138 -7.45 14.28 -13.84
N PHE A 139 -6.46 13.67 -13.18
CA PHE A 139 -5.24 14.32 -12.71
C PHE A 139 -3.99 13.98 -13.52
N GLY A 140 -4.03 12.96 -14.35
CA GLY A 140 -2.90 12.46 -15.12
C GLY A 140 -2.90 12.91 -16.58
N THR A 141 -2.03 12.30 -17.37
CA THR A 141 -1.89 12.58 -18.81
C THR A 141 -3.05 12.05 -19.66
N GLY A 142 -4.06 11.43 -19.07
CA GLY A 142 -5.17 10.76 -19.77
C GLY A 142 -4.76 9.49 -20.54
N LYS A 143 -3.50 9.08 -20.46
CA LYS A 143 -3.00 7.86 -21.12
C LYS A 143 -3.48 6.62 -20.39
N LEU A 144 -3.94 5.65 -21.16
CA LEU A 144 -4.27 4.33 -20.67
C LEU A 144 -2.97 3.55 -20.42
N LEU A 145 -2.80 3.04 -19.20
CA LEU A 145 -1.64 2.22 -18.82
C LEU A 145 -2.01 0.74 -18.96
N LEU A 146 -1.36 0.05 -19.89
CA LEU A 146 -1.62 -1.36 -20.18
C LEU A 146 -0.55 -2.29 -19.61
N LYS A 147 0.68 -1.79 -19.42
CA LYS A 147 1.86 -2.58 -19.04
C LYS A 147 2.30 -2.36 -17.59
N ASP A 148 1.45 -1.76 -16.75
CA ASP A 148 1.68 -1.67 -15.31
C ASP A 148 1.35 -3.00 -14.62
N LEU A 149 2.17 -4.05 -14.86
CA LEU A 149 1.82 -5.44 -14.58
C LEU A 149 2.51 -5.99 -13.31
N PHE A 150 3.78 -6.34 -13.37
CA PHE A 150 4.42 -7.10 -12.30
C PHE A 150 5.01 -6.16 -11.23
N PHE A 151 4.62 -6.31 -10.01
CA PHE A 151 3.49 -7.03 -9.39
C PHE A 151 2.27 -6.12 -9.23
N SER A 152 1.07 -6.67 -9.00
CA SER A 152 -0.17 -5.88 -8.89
C SER A 152 -0.11 -4.78 -7.83
N GLY A 153 -0.16 -3.52 -8.26
CA GLY A 153 -0.14 -2.35 -7.37
C GLY A 153 -1.39 -2.22 -6.52
N HIS A 154 -2.55 -2.51 -7.08
CA HIS A 154 -3.82 -2.44 -6.38
C HIS A 154 -3.88 -3.45 -5.22
N THR A 155 -3.58 -4.71 -5.50
CA THR A 155 -3.53 -5.77 -4.47
C THR A 155 -2.48 -5.48 -3.40
N ALA A 156 -1.26 -5.07 -3.81
CA ALA A 156 -0.17 -4.75 -2.89
C ALA A 156 -0.52 -3.57 -1.97
N THR A 157 -1.16 -2.53 -2.51
CA THR A 157 -1.54 -1.35 -1.73
C THR A 157 -2.58 -1.70 -0.66
N ILE A 158 -3.65 -2.40 -1.01
CA ILE A 158 -4.67 -2.78 -0.02
C ILE A 158 -4.08 -3.71 1.04
N PHE A 159 -3.22 -4.65 0.63
CA PHE A 159 -2.54 -5.53 1.59
C PHE A 159 -1.55 -4.78 2.49
N LEU A 160 -0.82 -3.80 1.97
CA LEU A 160 0.03 -2.93 2.80
C LEU A 160 -0.80 -2.16 3.82
N LEU A 161 -1.96 -1.63 3.42
CA LEU A 161 -2.89 -0.96 4.34
C LEU A 161 -3.40 -1.91 5.42
N TYR A 162 -3.65 -3.18 5.09
CA TYR A 162 -3.96 -4.22 6.08
C TYR A 162 -2.81 -4.39 7.10
N LEU A 163 -1.56 -4.40 6.66
CA LEU A 163 -0.40 -4.61 7.53
C LEU A 163 -0.15 -3.43 8.48
N VAL A 164 -0.28 -2.20 7.99
CA VAL A 164 0.02 -1.00 8.78
C VAL A 164 -1.11 -0.58 9.73
N ASN A 165 -2.35 -0.95 9.49
CA ASN A 165 -3.45 -0.63 10.41
C ASN A 165 -3.40 -1.48 11.67
N ASN A 166 -3.78 -0.90 12.82
CA ASN A 166 -3.82 -1.56 14.13
C ASN A 166 -5.25 -1.92 14.60
N HIS A 167 -6.28 -1.41 13.93
CA HIS A 167 -7.67 -1.64 14.31
C HIS A 167 -8.17 -2.99 13.75
N ARG A 168 -8.51 -3.94 14.63
CA ARG A 168 -8.83 -5.34 14.25
C ARG A 168 -9.91 -5.46 13.17
N GLN A 169 -11.02 -4.73 13.31
CA GLN A 169 -12.13 -4.79 12.35
C GLN A 169 -11.71 -4.23 10.98
N LEU A 170 -11.01 -3.09 10.96
CA LEU A 170 -10.49 -2.51 9.72
C LEU A 170 -9.51 -3.45 9.03
N ARG A 171 -8.62 -4.09 9.77
CA ARG A 171 -7.70 -5.09 9.23
C ARG A 171 -8.42 -6.25 8.56
N SER A 172 -9.44 -6.83 9.24
CA SER A 172 -10.22 -7.92 8.66
C SER A 172 -10.91 -7.48 7.35
N LEU A 173 -11.47 -6.26 7.33
CA LEU A 173 -12.09 -5.69 6.15
C LEU A 173 -11.08 -5.50 5.01
N LEU A 174 -9.91 -4.93 5.30
CA LEU A 174 -8.85 -4.72 4.32
C LEU A 174 -8.29 -6.03 3.76
N LEU A 175 -8.23 -7.09 4.56
CA LEU A 175 -7.85 -8.42 4.07
C LEU A 175 -8.88 -8.97 3.09
N ILE A 176 -10.18 -8.84 3.42
CA ILE A 176 -11.27 -9.22 2.51
C ILE A 176 -11.19 -8.41 1.21
N PHE A 177 -10.95 -7.10 1.31
CA PHE A 177 -10.80 -6.23 0.14
C PHE A 177 -9.58 -6.58 -0.70
N THR A 178 -8.46 -7.00 -0.08
CA THR A 178 -7.28 -7.49 -0.80
C THR A 178 -7.62 -8.70 -1.67
N ILE A 179 -8.33 -9.68 -1.07
CA ILE A 179 -8.73 -10.90 -1.79
C ILE A 179 -9.73 -10.56 -2.90
N ALA A 180 -10.74 -9.74 -2.60
CA ALA A 180 -11.75 -9.33 -3.57
C ALA A 180 -11.13 -8.55 -4.74
N ALA A 181 -10.23 -7.60 -4.47
CA ALA A 181 -9.53 -6.86 -5.51
C ALA A 181 -8.63 -7.77 -6.36
N GLY A 182 -7.88 -8.68 -5.74
CA GLY A 182 -7.06 -9.65 -6.47
C GLY A 182 -7.90 -10.53 -7.41
N ILE A 183 -9.02 -11.07 -6.93
CA ILE A 183 -9.95 -11.85 -7.77
C ILE A 183 -10.53 -10.99 -8.89
N SER A 184 -10.96 -9.75 -8.60
CA SER A 184 -11.53 -8.86 -9.61
C SER A 184 -10.54 -8.51 -10.72
N LEU A 185 -9.26 -8.30 -10.36
CA LEU A 185 -8.19 -8.03 -11.33
C LEU A 185 -7.91 -9.23 -12.24
N LEU A 186 -7.99 -10.45 -11.70
CA LEU A 186 -7.89 -11.68 -12.51
C LEU A 186 -9.12 -11.85 -13.41
N LEU A 187 -10.34 -11.65 -12.88
CA LEU A 187 -11.57 -11.75 -13.67
C LEU A 187 -11.64 -10.72 -14.81
N GLN A 188 -11.00 -9.58 -14.67
CA GLN A 188 -10.90 -8.57 -15.73
C GLN A 188 -9.70 -8.78 -16.64
N HIS A 189 -8.85 -9.79 -16.37
CA HIS A 189 -7.60 -10.08 -17.09
C HIS A 189 -6.61 -8.89 -17.09
N VAL A 190 -6.65 -8.02 -16.07
CA VAL A 190 -5.75 -6.86 -15.96
C VAL A 190 -4.34 -7.31 -15.57
N HIS A 191 -4.26 -8.34 -14.74
CA HIS A 191 -3.01 -8.90 -14.23
C HIS A 191 -2.93 -10.40 -14.48
N TYR A 192 -1.72 -10.91 -14.61
CA TYR A 192 -1.46 -12.35 -14.51
C TYR A 192 -1.63 -12.85 -13.09
N SER A 193 -1.91 -14.14 -12.94
CA SER A 193 -2.05 -14.77 -11.62
C SER A 193 -0.81 -14.56 -10.75
N ILE A 194 0.39 -14.62 -11.34
CA ILE A 194 1.65 -14.39 -10.65
C ILE A 194 1.78 -12.97 -10.11
N ASP A 195 1.25 -11.96 -10.82
CA ASP A 195 1.31 -10.56 -10.39
C ASP A 195 0.48 -10.35 -9.12
N VAL A 196 -0.71 -10.94 -9.09
CA VAL A 196 -1.62 -10.86 -7.94
C VAL A 196 -1.08 -11.64 -6.76
N LEU A 197 -0.55 -12.85 -6.99
CA LEU A 197 0.03 -13.68 -5.93
C LEU A 197 1.33 -13.10 -5.36
N ALA A 198 2.17 -12.48 -6.18
CA ALA A 198 3.41 -11.85 -5.74
C ALA A 198 3.17 -10.58 -4.90
N ALA A 199 2.07 -9.86 -5.15
CA ALA A 199 1.79 -8.56 -4.53
C ALA A 199 1.83 -8.57 -2.98
N PRO A 200 1.20 -9.52 -2.26
CA PRO A 200 1.30 -9.61 -0.80
C PRO A 200 2.73 -9.84 -0.29
N PHE A 201 3.57 -10.60 -1.00
CA PHE A 201 4.96 -10.86 -0.61
C PHE A 201 5.80 -9.59 -0.67
N PHE A 202 5.68 -8.82 -1.76
CA PHE A 202 6.39 -7.56 -1.90
C PHE A 202 5.89 -6.49 -0.92
N ALA A 203 4.59 -6.40 -0.70
CA ALA A 203 4.02 -5.51 0.30
C ALA A 203 4.46 -5.88 1.72
N TYR A 204 4.48 -7.18 2.08
CA TYR A 204 5.00 -7.66 3.36
C TYR A 204 6.49 -7.40 3.52
N GLY A 205 7.29 -7.67 2.47
CA GLY A 205 8.72 -7.38 2.45
C GLY A 205 9.00 -5.90 2.70
N SER A 206 8.33 -5.01 1.99
CA SER A 206 8.42 -3.56 2.16
C SER A 206 8.09 -3.12 3.59
N PHE A 207 6.95 -3.59 4.10
CA PHE A 207 6.54 -3.33 5.48
C PHE A 207 7.56 -3.85 6.49
N ARG A 208 8.03 -5.09 6.32
CA ARG A 208 8.96 -5.72 7.26
C ARG A 208 10.31 -5.03 7.31
N ILE A 209 10.86 -4.68 6.15
CA ILE A 209 12.15 -3.96 6.05
C ILE A 209 12.01 -2.59 6.72
N THR A 210 10.99 -1.81 6.36
CA THR A 210 10.74 -0.49 6.96
C THR A 210 10.57 -0.59 8.47
N TYR A 211 9.80 -1.55 8.95
CA TYR A 211 9.60 -1.79 10.38
C TYR A 211 10.91 -2.08 11.11
N LEU A 212 11.78 -2.93 10.53
CA LEU A 212 13.08 -3.27 11.12
C LEU A 212 14.04 -2.09 11.13
N LEU A 213 14.10 -1.32 10.05
CA LEU A 213 14.91 -0.10 9.98
C LEU A 213 14.48 0.90 11.06
N ARG A 214 13.19 1.19 11.16
CA ARG A 214 12.67 2.09 12.21
C ARG A 214 12.96 1.59 13.62
N LYS A 215 12.81 0.29 13.87
CA LYS A 215 13.12 -0.30 15.17
C LYS A 215 14.59 -0.12 15.54
N ASN A 216 15.51 -0.32 14.61
CA ASN A 216 16.94 -0.19 14.85
C ASN A 216 17.34 1.28 15.07
N PHE A 217 16.76 2.20 14.30
CA PHE A 217 16.97 3.64 14.51
C PHE A 217 16.41 4.13 15.85
N ALA A 218 15.21 3.68 16.24
CA ALA A 218 14.61 4.03 17.52
C ALA A 218 15.44 3.52 18.73
N PHE A 219 16.12 2.38 18.58
CA PHE A 219 17.02 1.84 19.63
C PHE A 219 18.30 2.64 19.78
N GLN A 220 18.80 3.26 18.71
CA GLN A 220 20.01 4.10 18.76
C GLN A 220 19.75 5.52 19.30
N ILE A 221 18.50 5.97 19.30
CA ILE A 221 18.09 7.29 19.77
C ILE A 221 17.26 7.09 21.05
N GLU A 222 17.88 7.16 22.20
CA GLU A 222 17.29 6.95 23.55
C GLU A 222 16.04 7.82 23.84
N SER A 223 15.80 8.86 23.05
CA SER A 223 14.66 9.80 23.17
C SER A 223 13.46 9.47 22.27
N TYR A 224 13.50 8.38 21.49
CA TYR A 224 12.35 7.98 20.69
C TYR A 224 11.35 7.22 21.60
N PRO A 225 10.16 7.75 21.85
CA PRO A 225 9.17 6.98 22.59
C PRO A 225 8.89 5.70 21.82
N THR A 226 9.35 4.56 22.35
CA THR A 226 9.01 3.22 21.83
C THR A 226 7.50 3.06 21.94
N ASN A 227 6.83 3.36 20.86
CA ASN A 227 5.42 3.67 20.89
C ASN A 227 4.57 2.40 20.90
N ASN A 228 3.50 2.50 21.64
CA ASN A 228 2.43 1.49 21.68
C ASN A 228 1.96 1.04 20.28
N TYR A 229 2.00 1.95 19.28
CA TYR A 229 1.61 1.66 17.90
C TYR A 229 2.51 0.60 17.25
N VAL A 230 3.82 0.80 17.23
CA VAL A 230 4.79 -0.15 16.65
C VAL A 230 4.72 -1.49 17.38
N GLN A 231 4.53 -1.48 18.70
CA GLN A 231 4.32 -2.70 19.48
C GLN A 231 2.99 -3.39 19.17
N GLN A 232 1.90 -2.64 18.98
CA GLN A 232 0.60 -3.19 18.59
C GLN A 232 0.67 -3.81 17.19
N VAL A 233 1.23 -3.12 16.21
CA VAL A 233 1.44 -3.64 14.84
C VAL A 233 2.30 -4.91 14.89
N ARG A 234 3.34 -4.96 15.73
CA ARG A 234 4.15 -6.15 15.96
C ARG A 234 3.33 -7.31 16.50
N LYS A 235 2.47 -7.06 17.47
CA LYS A 235 1.64 -8.09 18.12
C LYS A 235 0.72 -8.81 17.13
N PHE A 236 0.22 -8.07 16.11
CA PHE A 236 -0.64 -8.62 15.07
C PHE A 236 0.12 -9.34 13.95
N ASN A 237 1.26 -8.78 13.53
CA ASN A 237 1.97 -9.28 12.33
C ASN A 237 3.13 -10.23 12.66
N PHE A 238 3.60 -10.23 13.91
CA PHE A 238 4.72 -11.05 14.38
C PHE A 238 4.37 -11.68 15.74
N PRO A 239 3.46 -12.68 15.77
CA PRO A 239 3.17 -13.39 17.02
C PRO A 239 4.46 -13.97 17.59
N LYS A 240 4.65 -13.89 18.90
CA LYS A 240 5.79 -14.53 19.58
C LYS A 240 5.77 -16.00 19.18
N LYS A 241 6.93 -16.55 18.77
CA LYS A 241 7.13 -18.00 18.74
C LYS A 241 6.68 -18.53 20.11
N ILE A 242 5.74 -19.46 20.11
CA ILE A 242 5.41 -20.22 21.30
C ILE A 242 6.73 -20.86 21.72
N SER A 243 7.29 -20.41 22.83
CA SER A 243 8.43 -21.04 23.46
C SER A 243 7.90 -22.40 23.95
N ASN A 244 8.20 -23.45 23.21
CA ASN A 244 8.00 -24.78 23.70
C ASN A 244 8.92 -24.94 24.92
N SER A 245 8.29 -24.89 26.10
CA SER A 245 8.83 -25.35 27.36
C SER A 245 8.95 -26.86 27.34
#